data_b70a77aa640586baa3d0a8d7cfe4fb62
#
_entry.id   b70a77aa640586baa3d0a8d7cfe4fb62
#
_cell.length_a   1.000
_cell.length_b   1.000
_cell.length_c   1.000
_cell.angle_alpha   90.00
_cell.angle_beta   90.00
_cell.angle_gamma   90.00
#
_symmetry.space_group_name_H-M   'P 1'
#
loop_
_entity.id
_entity.type
_entity.pdbx_description
1 polymer ?
#
loop_
_entity_poly.entity_id
_entity_poly.type
_entity_poly.pdbx_seq_one_letter_code
_entity_poly.pdbx_strand_id
1 'polypeptide(L)'
;TYPEELTLVSARSTLDAGAGITDLDASKPGTVHFAWAAYTAQKDGTPVLRLTFRGQHGKTYFWNVIDTETGWQSKSMLPFDYRFNDVLDENAWYYDAVYAAWDAGLMNGVGEGLFAPNATLDRATLATVLYREAGEPAAKGTASFTDIAEGQWYTDAVNWAAEQGVVNGYPDGTFRPEAPITRQEMATMLYRYWKLRGGKYTAKDDVLAGYQDRGEVADWALEAMSWTVQSGIIVGMTPTTLNPAGSATRAQVALVLVNYLKMN
;
A
#
# COMPACT_ATOMS: atom_id res chain seq x y z
N THR A 1 27.74 -6.50 -5.83
CA THR A 1 27.24 -6.32 -4.45
C THR A 1 26.33 -5.11 -4.35
N TYR A 2 25.44 -5.11 -3.42
CA TYR A 2 24.52 -4.03 -3.12
C TYR A 2 24.48 -3.81 -1.60
N PRO A 3 24.08 -2.61 -1.11
CA PRO A 3 23.96 -2.34 0.32
C PRO A 3 23.02 -3.28 1.03
N GLU A 4 23.34 -3.67 2.26
CA GLU A 4 22.52 -4.58 3.07
C GLU A 4 21.16 -4.00 3.44
N GLU A 5 21.02 -2.66 3.44
CA GLU A 5 19.76 -1.96 3.66
C GLU A 5 18.78 -2.08 2.50
N LEU A 6 19.27 -2.51 1.32
CA LEU A 6 18.41 -2.84 0.19
C LEU A 6 17.89 -4.28 0.33
N THR A 7 16.60 -4.46 0.19
CA THR A 7 16.01 -5.80 0.08
C THR A 7 15.92 -6.19 -1.38
N LEU A 8 16.57 -7.29 -1.75
CA LEU A 8 16.39 -7.90 -3.07
C LEU A 8 15.00 -8.55 -3.12
N VAL A 9 14.12 -8.00 -3.96
CA VAL A 9 12.75 -8.52 -4.14
C VAL A 9 12.74 -9.64 -5.17
N SER A 10 13.46 -9.49 -6.27
CA SER A 10 13.60 -10.55 -7.27
C SER A 10 14.89 -10.43 -8.05
N ALA A 11 15.41 -11.59 -8.46
CA ALA A 11 16.51 -11.70 -9.41
C ALA A 11 16.06 -12.69 -10.50
N ARG A 12 16.15 -12.29 -11.77
CA ARG A 12 15.73 -13.12 -12.89
C ARG A 12 16.69 -12.96 -14.05
N SER A 13 17.10 -14.09 -14.64
CA SER A 13 17.70 -14.07 -15.97
C SER A 13 16.67 -13.58 -16.99
N THR A 14 17.12 -12.77 -17.92
CA THR A 14 16.32 -12.30 -19.08
C THR A 14 16.64 -13.09 -20.34
N LEU A 15 17.56 -14.06 -20.26
CA LEU A 15 17.88 -14.95 -21.36
C LEU A 15 16.77 -16.00 -21.51
N ASP A 16 16.36 -16.27 -22.74
CA ASP A 16 15.41 -17.34 -23.04
C ASP A 16 16.02 -18.69 -22.66
N ALA A 17 15.16 -19.60 -22.17
CA ALA A 17 15.56 -20.91 -21.63
C ALA A 17 16.29 -21.82 -22.65
N GLY A 18 16.29 -21.50 -23.92
CA GLY A 18 17.06 -22.20 -24.96
C GLY A 18 18.29 -21.46 -25.46
N ALA A 19 18.56 -20.25 -24.98
CA ALA A 19 19.61 -19.38 -25.49
C ALA A 19 20.97 -19.55 -24.80
N GLY A 20 21.02 -20.24 -23.67
CA GLY A 20 22.27 -20.41 -22.91
C GLY A 20 22.09 -21.12 -21.58
N ILE A 21 23.18 -21.18 -20.82
CA ILE A 21 23.21 -21.67 -19.43
C ILE A 21 23.29 -20.45 -18.51
N THR A 22 22.47 -20.44 -17.48
CA THR A 22 22.48 -19.39 -16.45
C THR A 22 22.61 -20.02 -15.07
N ASP A 23 23.44 -19.41 -14.24
CA ASP A 23 23.54 -19.68 -12.81
C ASP A 23 23.28 -18.37 -12.05
N LEU A 24 22.32 -18.39 -11.15
CA LEU A 24 21.88 -17.23 -10.38
C LEU A 24 21.76 -17.61 -8.91
N ASP A 25 22.65 -17.10 -8.10
CA ASP A 25 22.60 -17.21 -6.65
C ASP A 25 22.40 -15.85 -5.99
N ALA A 26 21.28 -15.67 -5.32
CA ALA A 26 20.91 -14.48 -4.56
C ALA A 26 20.56 -14.85 -3.09
N SER A 27 21.05 -15.98 -2.62
CA SER A 27 20.74 -16.50 -1.28
C SER A 27 21.35 -15.69 -0.14
N LYS A 28 22.44 -14.96 -0.45
CA LYS A 28 23.18 -14.15 0.52
C LYS A 28 22.77 -12.69 0.43
N PRO A 29 22.24 -12.05 1.50
CA PRO A 29 21.97 -10.63 1.52
C PRO A 29 23.20 -9.79 1.13
N GLY A 30 22.97 -8.71 0.40
CA GLY A 30 24.04 -7.81 -0.07
C GLY A 30 24.79 -8.29 -1.31
N THR A 31 24.55 -9.51 -1.80
CA THR A 31 25.28 -10.08 -2.92
C THR A 31 24.37 -10.85 -3.87
N VAL A 32 24.53 -10.65 -5.16
CA VAL A 32 23.97 -11.50 -6.21
C VAL A 32 25.12 -12.01 -7.06
N HIS A 33 25.23 -13.33 -7.19
CA HIS A 33 26.12 -13.97 -8.14
C HIS A 33 25.33 -14.38 -9.36
N PHE A 34 25.83 -14.02 -10.53
CA PHE A 34 25.23 -14.36 -11.80
C PHE A 34 26.31 -14.77 -12.79
N ALA A 35 26.22 -15.99 -13.30
CA ALA A 35 27.06 -16.48 -14.39
C ALA A 35 26.15 -16.89 -15.55
N TRP A 36 26.59 -16.63 -16.78
CA TRP A 36 25.87 -17.01 -17.98
C TRP A 36 26.83 -17.37 -19.12
N ALA A 37 26.39 -18.29 -19.95
CA ALA A 37 27.05 -18.62 -21.20
C ALA A 37 25.97 -18.82 -22.26
N ALA A 38 25.97 -18.00 -23.28
CA ALA A 38 25.01 -18.09 -24.38
C ALA A 38 25.55 -18.95 -25.51
N TYR A 39 24.68 -19.76 -26.12
CA TYR A 39 25.02 -20.53 -27.32
C TYR A 39 25.08 -19.64 -28.58
N THR A 40 24.46 -18.47 -28.54
CA THR A 40 24.46 -17.50 -29.62
C THR A 40 24.90 -16.15 -29.10
N ALA A 41 25.57 -15.37 -29.94
CA ALA A 41 25.97 -14.00 -29.59
C ALA A 41 24.72 -13.16 -29.27
N GLN A 42 24.74 -12.52 -28.10
CA GLN A 42 23.69 -11.59 -27.73
C GLN A 42 23.92 -10.24 -28.43
N LYS A 43 22.81 -9.58 -28.75
CA LYS A 43 22.86 -8.23 -29.33
C LYS A 43 23.41 -7.27 -28.25
N ASP A 44 24.27 -6.37 -28.65
CA ASP A 44 24.78 -5.33 -27.74
C ASP A 44 23.62 -4.53 -27.11
N GLY A 45 23.72 -4.31 -25.79
CA GLY A 45 22.68 -3.68 -25.01
C GLY A 45 21.49 -4.59 -24.59
N THR A 46 21.53 -5.91 -24.94
CA THR A 46 20.50 -6.85 -24.47
C THR A 46 20.70 -7.11 -22.96
N PRO A 47 19.70 -6.83 -22.11
CA PRO A 47 19.83 -7.11 -20.69
C PRO A 47 19.84 -8.64 -20.46
N VAL A 48 20.80 -9.12 -19.69
CA VAL A 48 20.95 -10.56 -19.37
C VAL A 48 20.46 -10.89 -17.96
N LEU A 49 20.32 -9.89 -17.12
CA LEU A 49 19.89 -10.01 -15.73
C LEU A 49 18.97 -8.84 -15.35
N ARG A 50 17.85 -9.16 -14.71
CA ARG A 50 16.97 -8.17 -14.08
C ARG A 50 16.95 -8.38 -12.59
N LEU A 51 17.32 -7.33 -11.84
CA LEU A 51 17.26 -7.28 -10.39
C LEU A 51 16.20 -6.26 -9.98
N THR A 52 15.38 -6.64 -9.03
CA THR A 52 14.40 -5.73 -8.42
C THR A 52 14.74 -5.60 -6.95
N PHE A 53 14.92 -4.36 -6.50
CA PHE A 53 15.23 -4.06 -5.11
C PHE A 53 14.11 -3.26 -4.47
N ARG A 54 13.98 -3.41 -3.14
CA ARG A 54 13.25 -2.50 -2.27
C ARG A 54 14.26 -1.76 -1.42
N GLY A 55 14.23 -0.45 -1.44
CA GLY A 55 15.07 0.43 -0.64
C GLY A 55 14.25 1.45 0.12
N GLN A 56 14.91 2.21 0.98
CA GLN A 56 14.28 3.29 1.72
C GLN A 56 14.22 4.54 0.83
N HIS A 57 13.04 5.16 0.75
CA HIS A 57 12.83 6.36 -0.05
C HIS A 57 13.75 7.51 0.39
N GLY A 58 14.14 8.37 -0.55
CA GLY A 58 15.05 9.50 -0.29
C GLY A 58 16.51 9.13 -0.03
N LYS A 59 16.86 7.83 0.01
CA LYS A 59 18.25 7.39 0.11
C LYS A 59 18.83 7.08 -1.26
N THR A 60 20.08 7.43 -1.45
CA THR A 60 20.89 7.02 -2.60
C THR A 60 21.69 5.79 -2.22
N TYR A 61 21.58 4.75 -3.02
CA TYR A 61 22.35 3.53 -2.83
C TYR A 61 23.42 3.39 -3.91
N PHE A 62 24.57 2.86 -3.50
CA PHE A 62 25.65 2.55 -4.41
C PHE A 62 25.75 1.04 -4.57
N TRP A 63 25.86 0.58 -5.80
CA TRP A 63 26.11 -0.81 -6.09
C TRP A 63 27.35 -0.99 -6.95
N ASN A 64 28.00 -2.12 -6.83
CA ASN A 64 29.18 -2.44 -7.59
C ASN A 64 28.92 -3.67 -8.46
N VAL A 65 29.30 -3.58 -9.71
CA VAL A 65 29.38 -4.73 -10.59
C VAL A 65 30.87 -5.08 -10.73
N ILE A 66 31.21 -6.31 -10.49
CA ILE A 66 32.57 -6.81 -10.58
C ILE A 66 32.53 -8.02 -11.52
N ASP A 67 33.29 -7.94 -12.60
CA ASP A 67 33.58 -9.09 -13.43
C ASP A 67 34.80 -9.79 -12.82
N THR A 68 34.61 -10.99 -12.31
CA THR A 68 35.62 -11.74 -11.57
C THR A 68 36.68 -12.36 -12.48
N GLU A 69 36.39 -12.52 -13.78
CA GLU A 69 37.37 -13.05 -14.75
C GLU A 69 38.32 -11.96 -15.27
N THR A 70 37.75 -10.81 -15.60
CA THR A 70 38.58 -9.70 -16.20
C THR A 70 39.02 -8.69 -15.16
N GLY A 71 38.48 -8.71 -13.94
CA GLY A 71 38.72 -7.72 -12.91
C GLY A 71 38.03 -6.36 -13.19
N TRP A 72 37.19 -6.27 -14.22
CA TRP A 72 36.45 -5.05 -14.53
C TRP A 72 35.51 -4.70 -13.41
N GLN A 73 35.46 -3.43 -13.06
CA GLN A 73 34.57 -2.94 -12.00
C GLN A 73 33.81 -1.69 -12.46
N SER A 74 32.55 -1.62 -12.12
CA SER A 74 31.75 -0.43 -12.26
C SER A 74 31.03 -0.14 -10.95
N LYS A 75 31.08 1.13 -10.54
CA LYS A 75 30.28 1.63 -9.43
C LYS A 75 29.16 2.47 -10.01
N SER A 76 27.95 2.03 -9.81
CA SER A 76 26.76 2.76 -10.22
C SER A 76 26.01 3.30 -9.03
N MET A 77 25.38 4.43 -9.21
CA MET A 77 24.47 5.05 -8.26
C MET A 77 23.04 4.66 -8.66
N LEU A 78 22.31 4.11 -7.71
CA LEU A 78 20.87 3.94 -7.84
C LEU A 78 20.21 5.05 -7.00
N PRO A 79 19.85 6.18 -7.60
CA PRO A 79 18.96 7.09 -6.93
C PRO A 79 17.61 6.34 -6.80
N PHE A 80 17.13 6.15 -5.59
CA PHE A 80 15.73 5.87 -5.36
C PHE A 80 14.98 7.19 -5.51
N ASP A 81 14.98 7.68 -6.74
CA ASP A 81 14.28 8.90 -7.09
C ASP A 81 12.79 8.60 -7.26
N TYR A 82 12.04 9.44 -6.67
CA TYR A 82 10.60 9.65 -6.74
C TYR A 82 9.83 8.63 -7.57
N ARG A 83 9.23 7.66 -6.90
CA ARG A 83 8.34 6.69 -7.55
C ARG A 83 7.12 7.38 -8.17
N PHE A 84 6.76 8.53 -7.59
CA PHE A 84 5.59 9.29 -7.99
C PHE A 84 6.00 10.71 -8.37
N ASN A 85 5.73 11.07 -9.62
CA ASN A 85 6.06 12.39 -10.19
C ASN A 85 5.23 13.53 -9.58
N ASP A 86 4.21 13.21 -8.82
CA ASP A 86 3.31 14.14 -8.13
C ASP A 86 3.47 14.15 -6.60
N VAL A 87 4.50 13.46 -6.08
CA VAL A 87 4.85 13.42 -4.65
C VAL A 87 6.33 13.75 -4.50
N LEU A 88 6.68 15.01 -4.79
CA LEU A 88 8.07 15.48 -4.85
C LEU A 88 8.48 16.37 -3.67
N ASP A 89 7.52 17.02 -3.00
CA ASP A 89 7.80 17.89 -1.86
C ASP A 89 7.97 17.08 -0.58
N GLU A 90 9.21 16.90 -0.15
CA GLU A 90 9.57 16.17 1.07
C GLU A 90 9.02 16.81 2.36
N ASN A 91 8.65 18.08 2.31
CA ASN A 91 8.01 18.77 3.43
C ASN A 91 6.47 18.66 3.41
N ALA A 92 5.89 18.07 2.36
CA ALA A 92 4.46 17.84 2.32
C ALA A 92 4.06 16.88 3.44
N TRP A 93 3.00 17.22 4.17
CA TRP A 93 2.52 16.43 5.32
C TRP A 93 2.22 14.95 5.00
N TYR A 94 1.99 14.64 3.74
CA TYR A 94 1.67 13.30 3.26
C TYR A 94 2.86 12.54 2.68
N TYR A 95 4.00 13.19 2.46
CA TYR A 95 5.13 12.63 1.74
C TYR A 95 5.58 11.28 2.32
N ASP A 96 5.99 11.28 3.58
CA ASP A 96 6.44 10.06 4.26
C ASP A 96 5.35 8.99 4.33
N ALA A 97 4.09 9.40 4.52
CA ALA A 97 2.97 8.47 4.61
C ALA A 97 2.67 7.79 3.27
N VAL A 98 2.75 8.52 2.16
CA VAL A 98 2.55 7.95 0.82
C VAL A 98 3.60 6.89 0.52
N TYR A 99 4.87 7.20 0.76
CA TYR A 99 5.95 6.26 0.49
C TYR A 99 5.95 5.08 1.47
N ALA A 100 5.64 5.31 2.74
CA ALA A 100 5.50 4.23 3.72
C ALA A 100 4.33 3.28 3.38
N ALA A 101 3.18 3.81 2.94
CA ALA A 101 2.05 3.00 2.51
C ALA A 101 2.36 2.21 1.22
N TRP A 102 3.14 2.80 0.33
CA TRP A 102 3.61 2.11 -0.87
C TRP A 102 4.65 1.03 -0.53
N ASP A 103 5.65 1.31 0.30
CA ASP A 103 6.67 0.35 0.74
C ASP A 103 6.06 -0.85 1.47
N ALA A 104 5.02 -0.61 2.25
CA ALA A 104 4.24 -1.66 2.91
C ALA A 104 3.37 -2.49 1.93
N GLY A 105 3.32 -2.14 0.64
CA GLY A 105 2.48 -2.80 -0.36
C GLY A 105 0.98 -2.53 -0.20
N LEU A 106 0.58 -1.57 0.64
CA LEU A 106 -0.82 -1.25 0.91
C LEU A 106 -1.45 -0.43 -0.20
N MET A 107 -0.74 0.57 -0.70
CA MET A 107 -1.24 1.46 -1.73
C MET A 107 -0.30 1.51 -2.93
N ASN A 108 -0.89 1.45 -4.12
CA ASN A 108 -0.19 1.61 -5.39
C ASN A 108 -0.47 2.99 -5.99
N GLY A 109 0.34 3.39 -6.97
CA GLY A 109 0.02 4.53 -7.83
C GLY A 109 -1.23 4.27 -8.70
N VAL A 110 -1.69 5.34 -9.34
CA VAL A 110 -2.84 5.29 -10.27
C VAL A 110 -2.44 5.10 -11.74
N GLY A 111 -1.15 4.88 -11.99
CA GLY A 111 -0.56 4.76 -13.33
C GLY A 111 0.36 5.94 -13.65
N GLU A 112 1.14 5.81 -14.74
CA GLU A 112 2.02 6.85 -15.29
C GLU A 112 2.99 7.52 -14.28
N GLY A 113 3.35 6.80 -13.21
CA GLY A 113 4.19 7.35 -12.15
C GLY A 113 3.48 8.36 -11.26
N LEU A 114 2.15 8.29 -11.14
CA LEU A 114 1.35 9.17 -10.30
C LEU A 114 0.78 8.42 -9.10
N PHE A 115 0.76 9.08 -7.95
CA PHE A 115 0.03 8.63 -6.75
C PHE A 115 -1.35 9.28 -6.64
N ALA A 116 -1.52 10.48 -7.17
CA ALA A 116 -2.69 11.32 -7.08
C ALA A 116 -3.09 11.63 -5.62
N PRO A 117 -2.21 12.28 -4.80
CA PRO A 117 -2.41 12.45 -3.36
C PRO A 117 -3.69 13.19 -2.99
N ASN A 118 -4.13 14.13 -3.84
CA ASN A 118 -5.32 14.95 -3.61
C ASN A 118 -6.62 14.34 -4.20
N ALA A 119 -6.52 13.28 -5.00
CA ALA A 119 -7.71 12.58 -5.49
C ALA A 119 -8.43 11.87 -4.34
N THR A 120 -9.76 11.80 -4.41
CA THR A 120 -10.54 11.01 -3.47
C THR A 120 -10.25 9.53 -3.64
N LEU A 121 -10.29 8.77 -2.54
CA LEU A 121 -10.23 7.33 -2.59
C LEU A 121 -11.65 6.78 -2.65
N ASP A 122 -11.87 5.77 -3.47
CA ASP A 122 -13.14 5.04 -3.51
C ASP A 122 -13.22 3.93 -2.46
N ARG A 123 -14.46 3.46 -2.22
CA ARG A 123 -14.75 2.44 -1.20
C ARG A 123 -14.14 1.08 -1.53
N ALA A 124 -14.12 0.70 -2.82
CA ALA A 124 -13.54 -0.56 -3.27
C ALA A 124 -12.03 -0.59 -3.05
N THR A 125 -11.36 0.54 -3.29
CA THR A 125 -9.92 0.66 -3.04
C THR A 125 -9.58 0.43 -1.57
N LEU A 126 -10.34 1.01 -0.61
CA LEU A 126 -10.07 0.76 0.81
C LEU A 126 -10.34 -0.70 1.19
N ALA A 127 -11.42 -1.32 0.70
CA ALA A 127 -11.69 -2.74 0.92
C ALA A 127 -10.52 -3.61 0.40
N THR A 128 -9.99 -3.28 -0.78
CA THR A 128 -8.85 -4.00 -1.38
C THR A 128 -7.56 -3.82 -0.58
N VAL A 129 -7.31 -2.63 -0.03
CA VAL A 129 -6.16 -2.38 0.85
C VAL A 129 -6.22 -3.25 2.10
N LEU A 130 -7.38 -3.30 2.77
CA LEU A 130 -7.57 -4.12 3.97
C LEU A 130 -7.49 -5.63 3.66
N TYR A 131 -8.00 -6.05 2.51
CA TYR A 131 -7.90 -7.41 2.01
C TYR A 131 -6.44 -7.84 1.77
N ARG A 132 -5.63 -6.98 1.16
CA ARG A 132 -4.19 -7.20 0.96
C ARG A 132 -3.44 -7.26 2.29
N GLU A 133 -3.74 -6.37 3.21
CA GLU A 133 -3.13 -6.39 4.55
C GLU A 133 -3.47 -7.68 5.30
N ALA A 134 -4.66 -8.25 5.07
CA ALA A 134 -5.06 -9.54 5.61
C ALA A 134 -4.37 -10.74 4.93
N GLY A 135 -3.57 -10.54 3.89
CA GLY A 135 -2.90 -11.61 3.14
C GLY A 135 -3.76 -12.23 2.03
N GLU A 136 -4.74 -11.52 1.54
CA GLU A 136 -5.64 -11.92 0.44
C GLU A 136 -6.31 -13.28 0.65
N PRO A 137 -6.96 -13.52 1.80
CA PRO A 137 -7.57 -14.82 2.09
C PRO A 137 -8.75 -15.09 1.15
N ALA A 138 -8.89 -16.33 0.69
CA ALA A 138 -10.00 -16.71 -0.19
C ALA A 138 -11.35 -16.43 0.50
N ALA A 139 -12.24 -15.70 -0.17
CA ALA A 139 -13.62 -15.55 0.25
C ALA A 139 -14.37 -16.89 0.08
N LYS A 140 -15.21 -17.26 1.03
CA LYS A 140 -15.98 -18.51 0.99
C LYS A 140 -17.30 -18.38 0.23
N GLY A 141 -17.71 -17.15 -0.07
CA GLY A 141 -18.97 -16.86 -0.75
C GLY A 141 -18.92 -15.55 -1.51
N THR A 142 -20.00 -15.26 -2.21
CA THR A 142 -20.23 -13.97 -2.86
C THR A 142 -21.06 -13.08 -1.94
N ALA A 143 -20.66 -11.83 -1.76
CA ALA A 143 -21.49 -10.85 -1.06
C ALA A 143 -22.78 -10.58 -1.87
N SER A 144 -23.88 -10.40 -1.15
CA SER A 144 -25.20 -10.16 -1.78
C SER A 144 -25.43 -8.70 -2.17
N PHE A 145 -24.36 -7.97 -2.58
CA PHE A 145 -24.50 -6.61 -3.07
C PHE A 145 -24.91 -6.61 -4.54
N THR A 146 -25.92 -5.81 -4.88
CA THR A 146 -26.53 -5.79 -6.21
C THR A 146 -25.65 -5.10 -7.27
N ASP A 147 -24.65 -4.36 -6.84
CA ASP A 147 -23.74 -3.55 -7.67
C ASP A 147 -22.30 -4.08 -7.72
N ILE A 148 -22.07 -5.29 -7.22
CA ILE A 148 -20.76 -5.96 -7.33
C ILE A 148 -20.84 -7.01 -8.44
N ALA A 149 -20.22 -6.69 -9.59
CA ALA A 149 -20.08 -7.63 -10.69
C ALA A 149 -18.95 -8.64 -10.42
N GLU A 150 -19.07 -9.85 -10.97
CA GLU A 150 -18.00 -10.83 -10.94
C GLU A 150 -16.80 -10.39 -11.79
N GLY A 151 -15.59 -10.80 -11.39
CA GLY A 151 -14.36 -10.58 -12.15
C GLY A 151 -13.83 -9.15 -12.16
N GLN A 152 -14.38 -8.25 -11.35
CA GLN A 152 -13.77 -6.93 -11.15
C GLN A 152 -12.55 -7.04 -10.23
N TRP A 153 -11.63 -6.11 -10.34
CA TRP A 153 -10.40 -6.10 -9.54
C TRP A 153 -10.62 -6.05 -8.03
N TYR A 154 -11.80 -5.61 -7.60
CA TYR A 154 -12.19 -5.48 -6.19
C TYR A 154 -13.14 -6.59 -5.72
N THR A 155 -13.63 -7.47 -6.62
CA THR A 155 -14.72 -8.41 -6.31
C THR A 155 -14.37 -9.30 -5.11
N ASP A 156 -13.20 -9.93 -5.12
CA ASP A 156 -12.75 -10.82 -4.04
C ASP A 156 -12.57 -10.07 -2.73
N ALA A 157 -12.02 -8.87 -2.79
CA ALA A 157 -11.80 -8.03 -1.63
C ALA A 157 -13.13 -7.60 -0.97
N VAL A 158 -14.12 -7.19 -1.77
CA VAL A 158 -15.43 -6.79 -1.27
C VAL A 158 -16.20 -7.99 -0.71
N ASN A 159 -16.14 -9.14 -1.38
CA ASN A 159 -16.77 -10.38 -0.89
C ASN A 159 -16.17 -10.80 0.45
N TRP A 160 -14.86 -10.83 0.55
CA TRP A 160 -14.17 -11.12 1.81
C TRP A 160 -14.52 -10.10 2.90
N ALA A 161 -14.47 -8.82 2.60
CA ALA A 161 -14.74 -7.77 3.59
C ALA A 161 -16.19 -7.83 4.11
N ALA A 162 -17.15 -8.20 3.26
CA ALA A 162 -18.52 -8.43 3.65
C ALA A 162 -18.69 -9.69 4.51
N GLU A 163 -18.06 -10.80 4.11
CA GLU A 163 -18.07 -12.06 4.87
C GLU A 163 -17.49 -11.89 6.27
N GLN A 164 -16.41 -11.11 6.39
CA GLN A 164 -15.77 -10.82 7.68
C GLN A 164 -16.46 -9.69 8.47
N GLY A 165 -17.54 -9.10 7.96
CA GLY A 165 -18.24 -8.00 8.62
C GLY A 165 -17.46 -6.69 8.66
N VAL A 166 -16.41 -6.55 7.85
CA VAL A 166 -15.64 -5.30 7.70
C VAL A 166 -16.48 -4.25 6.96
N VAL A 167 -17.28 -4.68 5.99
CA VAL A 167 -18.25 -3.83 5.27
C VAL A 167 -19.65 -4.42 5.34
N ASN A 168 -20.67 -3.55 5.41
CA ASN A 168 -22.08 -3.97 5.46
C ASN A 168 -22.91 -3.45 4.28
N GLY A 169 -22.34 -2.61 3.41
CA GLY A 169 -23.09 -1.94 2.34
C GLY A 169 -24.10 -0.92 2.85
N TYR A 170 -25.02 -0.55 1.96
CA TYR A 170 -26.10 0.42 2.20
C TYR A 170 -27.45 -0.28 2.35
N PRO A 171 -28.47 0.39 2.93
CA PRO A 171 -29.80 -0.21 3.11
C PRO A 171 -30.48 -0.62 1.81
N ASP A 172 -30.10 -0.07 0.66
CA ASP A 172 -30.60 -0.41 -0.66
C ASP A 172 -29.99 -1.69 -1.25
N GLY A 173 -29.12 -2.36 -0.51
CA GLY A 173 -28.43 -3.57 -0.94
C GLY A 173 -27.21 -3.32 -1.81
N THR A 174 -26.74 -2.08 -1.93
CA THR A 174 -25.54 -1.73 -2.70
C THR A 174 -24.30 -1.61 -1.81
N PHE A 175 -23.12 -1.78 -2.39
CA PHE A 175 -21.83 -1.46 -1.78
C PHE A 175 -21.29 -0.10 -2.23
N ARG A 176 -21.60 0.30 -3.45
CA ARG A 176 -21.11 1.52 -4.13
C ARG A 176 -19.59 1.53 -4.26
N PRO A 177 -19.00 0.61 -5.01
CA PRO A 177 -17.55 0.41 -5.09
C PRO A 177 -16.78 1.65 -5.50
N GLU A 178 -17.28 2.40 -6.48
CA GLU A 178 -16.63 3.59 -7.06
C GLU A 178 -16.98 4.90 -6.33
N ALA A 179 -17.87 4.85 -5.33
CA ALA A 179 -18.21 6.04 -4.57
C ALA A 179 -17.01 6.51 -3.71
N PRO A 180 -16.71 7.83 -3.67
CA PRO A 180 -15.72 8.36 -2.76
C PRO A 180 -16.04 7.95 -1.31
N ILE A 181 -15.05 7.41 -0.60
CA ILE A 181 -15.24 7.02 0.78
C ILE A 181 -15.24 8.23 1.69
N THR A 182 -16.21 8.32 2.59
CA THR A 182 -16.22 9.36 3.62
C THR A 182 -15.28 9.01 4.78
N ARG A 183 -14.85 10.02 5.53
CA ARG A 183 -13.95 9.83 6.67
C ARG A 183 -14.57 8.93 7.76
N GLN A 184 -15.87 9.06 8.03
CA GLN A 184 -16.57 8.17 8.98
C GLN A 184 -16.74 6.75 8.45
N GLU A 185 -16.93 6.54 7.15
CA GLU A 185 -16.95 5.20 6.55
C GLU A 185 -15.58 4.54 6.61
N MET A 186 -14.51 5.29 6.28
CA MET A 186 -13.14 4.83 6.42
C MET A 186 -12.83 4.41 7.87
N ALA A 187 -13.18 5.24 8.85
CA ALA A 187 -13.01 4.93 10.26
C ALA A 187 -13.75 3.64 10.65
N THR A 188 -14.97 3.46 10.14
CA THR A 188 -15.80 2.30 10.43
C THR A 188 -15.23 1.01 9.84
N MET A 189 -14.74 1.04 8.60
CA MET A 189 -14.11 -0.12 7.98
C MET A 189 -12.82 -0.51 8.72
N LEU A 190 -11.96 0.45 9.06
CA LEU A 190 -10.73 0.22 9.84
C LEU A 190 -11.03 -0.33 11.23
N TYR A 191 -12.02 0.23 11.94
CA TYR A 191 -12.39 -0.22 13.27
C TYR A 191 -12.90 -1.66 13.28
N ARG A 192 -13.76 -2.02 12.34
CA ARG A 192 -14.28 -3.38 12.19
C ARG A 192 -13.16 -4.36 11.84
N TYR A 193 -12.26 -3.95 10.95
CA TYR A 193 -11.10 -4.75 10.60
C TYR A 193 -10.17 -4.96 11.80
N TRP A 194 -9.90 -3.92 12.58
CA TRP A 194 -9.11 -4.03 13.80
C TRP A 194 -9.78 -4.95 14.84
N LYS A 195 -11.10 -4.88 15.00
CA LYS A 195 -11.85 -5.81 15.87
C LYS A 195 -11.77 -7.26 15.38
N LEU A 196 -11.82 -7.49 14.08
CA LEU A 196 -11.63 -8.82 13.47
C LEU A 196 -10.26 -9.41 13.86
N ARG A 197 -9.23 -8.55 13.98
CA ARG A 197 -7.89 -8.93 14.43
C ARG A 197 -7.75 -9.10 15.95
N GLY A 198 -8.84 -9.07 16.68
CA GLY A 198 -8.86 -9.25 18.15
C GLY A 198 -8.73 -7.96 18.95
N GLY A 199 -8.78 -6.81 18.30
CA GLY A 199 -8.74 -5.51 18.96
C GLY A 199 -9.88 -5.31 19.94
N LYS A 200 -9.59 -4.71 21.10
CA LYS A 200 -10.55 -4.40 22.15
C LYS A 200 -10.50 -2.92 22.46
N TYR A 201 -11.64 -2.26 22.28
CA TYR A 201 -11.76 -0.83 22.54
C TYR A 201 -12.58 -0.58 23.79
N THR A 202 -12.08 0.32 24.62
CA THR A 202 -12.83 0.94 25.72
C THR A 202 -12.76 2.45 25.50
N ALA A 203 -13.90 3.06 25.26
CA ALA A 203 -13.98 4.52 25.15
C ALA A 203 -13.48 5.14 26.46
N LYS A 204 -12.54 6.06 26.35
CA LYS A 204 -12.29 7.06 27.37
C LYS A 204 -13.43 8.07 27.29
N ASP A 205 -13.45 9.04 28.21
CA ASP A 205 -14.43 10.14 28.19
C ASP A 205 -14.75 10.62 26.77
N ASP A 206 -15.70 11.48 26.57
CA ASP A 206 -16.12 11.95 25.24
C ASP A 206 -14.94 12.55 24.43
N VAL A 207 -14.19 11.65 23.76
CA VAL A 207 -13.00 12.03 22.94
C VAL A 207 -13.34 12.96 21.80
N LEU A 208 -14.61 13.00 21.39
CA LEU A 208 -15.07 13.88 20.31
C LEU A 208 -15.55 15.25 20.83
N ALA A 209 -15.58 15.48 22.15
CA ALA A 209 -16.10 16.72 22.75
C ALA A 209 -15.41 18.00 22.25
N GLY A 210 -14.13 17.91 21.89
CA GLY A 210 -13.35 19.05 21.37
C GLY A 210 -13.67 19.45 19.92
N TYR A 211 -14.46 18.63 19.19
CA TYR A 211 -14.77 18.88 17.79
C TYR A 211 -16.17 19.51 17.62
N GLN A 212 -16.21 20.64 16.91
CA GLN A 212 -17.42 21.43 16.70
C GLN A 212 -18.47 20.69 15.86
N ASP A 213 -18.00 19.83 14.95
CA ASP A 213 -18.81 19.04 14.02
C ASP A 213 -19.05 17.60 14.49
N ARG A 214 -18.82 17.32 15.79
CA ARG A 214 -19.07 15.98 16.35
C ARG A 214 -20.52 15.52 16.16
N GLY A 215 -21.48 16.43 16.14
CA GLY A 215 -22.90 16.14 15.89
C GLY A 215 -23.22 15.69 14.46
N GLU A 216 -22.26 15.83 13.54
CA GLU A 216 -22.39 15.34 12.16
C GLU A 216 -21.91 13.89 12.02
N VAL A 217 -21.28 13.32 13.05
CA VAL A 217 -20.92 11.91 13.06
C VAL A 217 -22.20 11.08 13.19
N ALA A 218 -22.43 10.21 12.20
CA ALA A 218 -23.59 9.33 12.21
C ALA A 218 -23.51 8.32 13.38
N ASP A 219 -24.65 7.95 13.97
CA ASP A 219 -24.72 7.03 15.12
C ASP A 219 -23.95 5.73 14.89
N TRP A 220 -24.04 5.18 13.68
CA TRP A 220 -23.35 3.94 13.32
C TRP A 220 -21.83 4.08 13.26
N ALA A 221 -21.30 5.30 13.17
CA ALA A 221 -19.87 5.60 13.08
C ALA A 221 -19.27 6.13 14.40
N LEU A 222 -20.08 6.47 15.40
CA LEU A 222 -19.61 7.11 16.64
C LEU A 222 -18.51 6.33 17.34
N GLU A 223 -18.69 5.02 17.52
CA GLU A 223 -17.69 4.18 18.20
C GLU A 223 -16.38 4.12 17.39
N ALA A 224 -16.48 3.97 16.08
CA ALA A 224 -15.32 3.91 15.18
C ALA A 224 -14.57 5.24 15.12
N MET A 225 -15.26 6.36 15.01
CA MET A 225 -14.67 7.69 15.04
C MET A 225 -13.99 7.97 16.37
N SER A 226 -14.64 7.63 17.47
CA SER A 226 -14.06 7.78 18.82
C SER A 226 -12.79 6.95 18.97
N TRP A 227 -12.80 5.70 18.50
CA TRP A 227 -11.63 4.84 18.52
C TRP A 227 -10.49 5.41 17.66
N THR A 228 -10.75 5.83 16.43
CA THR A 228 -9.71 6.34 15.54
C THR A 228 -9.08 7.63 16.05
N VAL A 229 -9.87 8.52 16.67
CA VAL A 229 -9.38 9.76 17.28
C VAL A 229 -8.58 9.45 18.55
N GLN A 230 -9.12 8.60 19.44
CA GLN A 230 -8.43 8.21 20.68
C GLN A 230 -7.09 7.53 20.42
N SER A 231 -7.01 6.75 19.35
CA SER A 231 -5.82 6.02 18.95
C SER A 231 -4.84 6.86 18.11
N GLY A 232 -5.21 8.10 17.75
CA GLY A 232 -4.38 8.95 16.89
C GLY A 232 -4.29 8.48 15.43
N ILE A 233 -5.13 7.53 15.01
CA ILE A 233 -5.17 7.04 13.62
C ILE A 233 -5.73 8.12 12.72
N ILE A 234 -6.86 8.74 13.11
CA ILE A 234 -7.44 9.90 12.42
C ILE A 234 -7.25 11.12 13.31
N VAL A 235 -6.73 12.17 12.72
CA VAL A 235 -6.71 13.51 13.30
C VAL A 235 -7.76 14.38 12.63
N GLY A 236 -8.17 15.45 13.28
CA GLY A 236 -9.08 16.43 12.69
C GLY A 236 -8.55 17.04 11.39
N MET A 237 -9.45 17.52 10.54
CA MET A 237 -9.08 18.36 9.38
C MET A 237 -8.49 19.69 9.85
N THR A 238 -8.98 20.16 10.98
CA THR A 238 -8.44 21.26 11.77
C THR A 238 -8.37 20.83 13.24
N PRO A 239 -7.79 21.63 14.15
CA PRO A 239 -7.80 21.30 15.56
C PRO A 239 -9.21 21.11 16.16
N THR A 240 -10.25 21.62 15.52
CA THR A 240 -11.63 21.62 16.02
C THR A 240 -12.66 20.99 15.08
N THR A 241 -12.28 20.42 13.96
CA THR A 241 -13.21 19.77 13.01
C THR A 241 -12.72 18.43 12.53
N LEU A 242 -13.62 17.46 12.44
CA LEU A 242 -13.39 16.09 11.93
C LEU A 242 -13.74 15.94 10.45
N ASN A 243 -14.76 16.66 9.99
CA ASN A 243 -15.40 16.52 8.67
C ASN A 243 -15.83 15.06 8.38
N PRO A 244 -16.71 14.47 9.21
CA PRO A 244 -17.01 13.03 9.15
C PRO A 244 -17.65 12.59 7.83
N ALA A 245 -18.48 13.44 7.23
CA ALA A 245 -19.15 13.18 5.94
C ALA A 245 -18.27 13.58 4.72
N GLY A 246 -17.15 14.24 4.94
CA GLY A 246 -16.23 14.63 3.88
C GLY A 246 -15.50 13.42 3.30
N SER A 247 -15.26 13.44 1.99
CA SER A 247 -14.50 12.39 1.31
C SER A 247 -13.02 12.39 1.73
N ALA A 248 -12.46 11.22 1.92
CA ALA A 248 -11.05 11.06 2.21
C ALA A 248 -10.22 11.09 0.92
N THR A 249 -9.11 11.83 0.93
CA THR A 249 -8.14 11.79 -0.17
C THR A 249 -7.19 10.60 -0.02
N ARG A 250 -6.56 10.21 -1.13
CA ARG A 250 -5.57 9.12 -1.16
C ARG A 250 -4.42 9.37 -0.17
N ALA A 251 -3.94 10.60 -0.09
CA ALA A 251 -2.90 10.99 0.88
C ALA A 251 -3.39 10.85 2.34
N GLN A 252 -4.61 11.24 2.64
CA GLN A 252 -5.19 11.06 3.98
C GLN A 252 -5.33 9.59 4.34
N VAL A 253 -5.76 8.76 3.39
CA VAL A 253 -5.85 7.30 3.61
C VAL A 253 -4.48 6.70 3.82
N ALA A 254 -3.46 7.09 3.06
CA ALA A 254 -2.08 6.64 3.27
C ALA A 254 -1.60 6.94 4.70
N LEU A 255 -1.82 8.17 5.18
CA LEU A 255 -1.46 8.55 6.56
C LEU A 255 -2.21 7.72 7.61
N VAL A 256 -3.51 7.53 7.42
CA VAL A 256 -4.36 6.74 8.32
C VAL A 256 -3.90 5.27 8.38
N LEU A 257 -3.57 4.67 7.23
CA LEU A 257 -3.06 3.30 7.17
C LEU A 257 -1.70 3.16 7.85
N VAL A 258 -0.79 4.10 7.64
CA VAL A 258 0.53 4.10 8.31
C VAL A 258 0.37 4.26 9.83
N ASN A 259 -0.52 5.12 10.29
CA ASN A 259 -0.81 5.26 11.72
C ASN A 259 -1.44 3.99 12.29
N TYR A 260 -2.33 3.33 11.54
CA TYR A 260 -2.92 2.05 11.92
C TYR A 260 -1.85 0.95 12.08
N LEU A 261 -0.90 0.84 11.14
CA LEU A 261 0.16 -0.16 11.21
C LEU A 261 1.09 0.05 12.42
N LYS A 262 1.29 1.28 12.86
CA LYS A 262 2.12 1.58 14.05
C LYS A 262 1.49 1.16 15.36
N MET A 263 0.18 0.83 15.37
CA MET A 263 -0.51 0.33 16.57
C MET A 263 -0.37 -1.18 16.76
N ASN A 264 -0.03 -1.92 15.72
CA ASN A 264 0.15 -3.35 15.71
C ASN A 264 1.63 -3.70 15.76
#